data_ca76caa8f91c1a1f9f9579a2b3a963dc
#
_entry.id   ca76caa8f91c1a1f9f9579a2b3a963dc
#
_cell.length_a   1.000
_cell.length_b   1.000
_cell.length_c   1.000
_cell.angle_alpha   90.00
_cell.angle_beta   90.00
_cell.angle_gamma   90.00
#
_symmetry.space_group_name_H-M   'P 1'
#
loop_
_entity.id
_entity.type
_entity.pdbx_description
1 polymer ?
#
loop_
_entity_poly.entity_id
_entity_poly.type
_entity_poly.pdbx_seq_one_letter_code
_entity_poly.pdbx_strand_id
1 'polypeptide(L)'
;MSRETVEWVPVSAPEQVREVAALAKEIWGEHYRGLLTPGQITYMVDRFQSEEAITLQLSEGYQYRLITVGDEPAGYAAYRTEEGRLFLSKLYLRAQVRGQGIARGVMDFLCNLCRLEGYQTIWLTVNKHNAGSIAVYQHLGFR
;
A
#
# COMPACT_ATOMS: atom_id res chain seq x y z
N MET A 1 -13.03 26.49 -2.60
CA MET A 1 -12.86 25.23 -1.87
C MET A 1 -11.49 24.65 -2.15
N SER A 2 -10.71 24.50 -1.12
CA SER A 2 -9.37 24.00 -1.26
C SER A 2 -9.39 22.46 -1.40
N ARG A 3 -8.60 21.95 -2.33
CA ARG A 3 -8.35 20.51 -2.41
C ARG A 3 -7.31 20.16 -1.37
N GLU A 4 -7.54 19.10 -0.64
CA GLU A 4 -6.54 18.59 0.26
C GLU A 4 -5.37 18.02 -0.52
N THR A 5 -4.16 18.32 -0.06
CA THR A 5 -2.95 17.85 -0.72
C THR A 5 -2.70 16.38 -0.39
N VAL A 6 -2.47 15.57 -1.43
CA VAL A 6 -2.09 14.17 -1.27
C VAL A 6 -0.57 14.09 -1.35
N GLU A 7 0.05 13.50 -0.35
CA GLU A 7 1.51 13.35 -0.30
C GLU A 7 1.92 11.89 -0.16
N TRP A 8 3.07 11.57 -0.71
CA TRP A 8 3.66 10.22 -0.69
C TRP A 8 4.93 10.29 0.16
N VAL A 9 4.77 10.14 1.47
CA VAL A 9 5.85 10.36 2.44
C VAL A 9 6.73 9.12 2.56
N PRO A 10 8.05 9.24 2.28
CA PRO A 10 8.94 8.09 2.46
C PRO A 10 8.97 7.65 3.92
N VAL A 11 8.94 6.34 4.15
CA VAL A 11 8.97 5.77 5.48
C VAL A 11 10.40 5.32 5.79
N SER A 12 11.03 5.97 6.77
CA SER A 12 12.39 5.61 7.20
C SER A 12 12.56 5.68 8.71
N ALA A 13 11.91 6.62 9.38
CA ALA A 13 12.03 6.81 10.83
C ALA A 13 11.10 5.85 11.59
N PRO A 14 11.46 5.45 12.82
CA PRO A 14 10.60 4.58 13.64
C PRO A 14 9.18 5.10 13.84
N GLU A 15 8.99 6.41 13.96
CA GLU A 15 7.67 7.01 14.10
C GLU A 15 6.79 6.75 12.88
N GLN A 16 7.39 6.81 11.69
CA GLN A 16 6.67 6.54 10.44
C GLN A 16 6.31 5.07 10.33
N VAL A 17 7.20 4.17 10.76
CA VAL A 17 6.91 2.73 10.80
C VAL A 17 5.73 2.46 11.72
N ARG A 18 5.69 3.10 12.89
CA ARG A 18 4.57 2.96 13.82
C ARG A 18 3.25 3.44 13.22
N GLU A 19 3.29 4.55 12.48
CA GLU A 19 2.09 5.06 11.81
C GLU A 19 1.57 4.08 10.77
N VAL A 20 2.46 3.51 9.96
CA VAL A 20 2.07 2.51 8.96
C VAL A 20 1.49 1.27 9.63
N ALA A 21 2.13 0.78 10.69
CA ALA A 21 1.65 -0.40 11.40
C ALA A 21 0.26 -0.16 12.01
N ALA A 22 0.01 1.03 12.57
CA ALA A 22 -1.29 1.39 13.12
C ALA A 22 -2.36 1.45 12.03
N LEU A 23 -2.04 2.06 10.90
CA LEU A 23 -2.94 2.08 9.75
C LEU A 23 -3.25 0.68 9.25
N ALA A 24 -2.24 -0.18 9.18
CA ALA A 24 -2.41 -1.55 8.72
C ALA A 24 -3.40 -2.31 9.59
N LYS A 25 -3.28 -2.16 10.90
CA LYS A 25 -4.20 -2.81 11.85
C LYS A 25 -5.64 -2.36 11.64
N GLU A 26 -5.84 -1.05 11.47
CA GLU A 26 -7.16 -0.48 11.21
C GLU A 26 -7.72 -0.98 9.87
N ILE A 27 -6.95 -0.85 8.80
CA ILE A 27 -7.41 -1.14 7.44
C ILE A 27 -7.69 -2.64 7.27
N TRP A 28 -6.79 -3.50 7.76
CA TRP A 28 -6.98 -4.94 7.68
C TRP A 28 -8.19 -5.40 8.46
N GLY A 29 -8.41 -4.80 9.66
CA GLY A 29 -9.59 -5.11 10.46
C GLY A 29 -10.89 -4.80 9.73
N GLU A 30 -10.94 -3.70 9.00
CA GLU A 30 -12.13 -3.30 8.24
C GLU A 30 -12.27 -4.09 6.94
N HIS A 31 -11.18 -4.18 6.18
CA HIS A 31 -11.19 -4.75 4.82
C HIS A 31 -11.52 -6.24 4.82
N TYR A 32 -10.98 -7.00 5.79
CA TYR A 32 -11.14 -8.44 5.83
C TYR A 32 -12.23 -8.91 6.80
N ARG A 33 -12.99 -7.98 7.36
CA ARG A 33 -14.14 -8.34 8.20
C ARG A 33 -15.14 -9.15 7.37
N GLY A 34 -15.49 -10.33 7.88
CA GLY A 34 -16.40 -11.22 7.16
C GLY A 34 -15.75 -12.14 6.13
N LEU A 35 -14.49 -11.85 5.75
CA LEU A 35 -13.71 -12.70 4.84
C LEU A 35 -12.74 -13.60 5.60
N LEU A 36 -12.20 -13.10 6.70
CA LEU A 36 -11.28 -13.83 7.56
C LEU A 36 -11.78 -13.73 9.01
N THR A 37 -11.41 -14.71 9.84
CA THR A 37 -11.71 -14.64 11.26
C THR A 37 -10.87 -13.55 11.93
N PRO A 38 -11.30 -13.01 13.08
CA PRO A 38 -10.48 -12.04 13.81
C PRO A 38 -9.08 -12.57 14.14
N GLY A 39 -8.96 -13.85 14.48
CA GLY A 39 -7.67 -14.47 14.76
C GLY A 39 -6.77 -14.54 13.53
N GLN A 40 -7.35 -14.82 12.36
CA GLN A 40 -6.61 -14.83 11.10
C GLN A 40 -6.11 -13.42 10.74
N ILE A 41 -6.96 -12.41 10.93
CA ILE A 41 -6.59 -11.02 10.68
C ILE A 41 -5.42 -10.62 11.59
N THR A 42 -5.51 -10.89 12.88
CA THR A 42 -4.45 -10.59 13.84
C THR A 42 -3.14 -11.28 13.44
N TYR A 43 -3.22 -12.57 13.09
CA TYR A 43 -2.04 -13.33 12.67
C TYR A 43 -1.38 -12.71 11.44
N MET A 44 -2.17 -12.37 10.42
CA MET A 44 -1.64 -11.80 9.18
C MET A 44 -1.03 -10.42 9.40
N VAL A 45 -1.70 -9.59 10.22
CA VAL A 45 -1.17 -8.26 10.54
C VAL A 45 0.15 -8.38 11.30
N ASP A 46 0.22 -9.23 12.30
CA ASP A 46 1.45 -9.43 13.08
C ASP A 46 2.59 -9.93 12.20
N ARG A 47 2.31 -10.86 11.30
CA ARG A 47 3.34 -11.48 10.47
C ARG A 47 3.85 -10.56 9.36
N PHE A 48 2.98 -9.77 8.75
CA PHE A 48 3.32 -9.04 7.53
C PHE A 48 3.21 -7.52 7.64
N GLN A 49 2.55 -7.01 8.65
CA GLN A 49 2.19 -5.60 8.76
C GLN A 49 2.59 -4.98 10.11
N SER A 50 3.29 -5.70 10.95
CA SER A 50 3.73 -5.17 12.25
C SER A 50 4.94 -4.26 12.08
N GLU A 51 5.27 -3.49 13.12
CA GLU A 51 6.47 -2.65 13.12
C GLU A 51 7.73 -3.48 12.84
N GLU A 52 7.83 -4.66 13.44
CA GLU A 52 8.95 -5.57 13.22
C GLU A 52 9.01 -6.05 11.78
N ALA A 53 7.87 -6.47 11.23
CA ALA A 53 7.79 -6.94 9.85
C ALA A 53 8.14 -5.84 8.86
N ILE A 54 7.62 -4.63 9.06
CA ILE A 54 7.90 -3.50 8.19
C ILE A 54 9.37 -3.12 8.25
N THR A 55 9.94 -3.07 9.47
CA THR A 55 11.36 -2.77 9.65
C THR A 55 12.25 -3.78 8.92
N LEU A 56 11.92 -5.06 9.04
CA LEU A 56 12.64 -6.11 8.32
C LEU A 56 12.54 -5.93 6.80
N GLN A 57 11.34 -5.66 6.30
CA GLN A 57 11.13 -5.45 4.86
C GLN A 57 11.91 -4.25 4.34
N LEU A 58 11.98 -3.17 5.11
CA LEU A 58 12.81 -2.01 4.75
C LEU A 58 14.27 -2.41 4.61
N SER A 59 14.76 -3.26 5.51
CA SER A 59 16.14 -3.76 5.44
C SER A 59 16.38 -4.68 4.24
N GLU A 60 15.31 -5.28 3.72
CA GLU A 60 15.37 -6.18 2.56
C GLU A 60 15.18 -5.44 1.22
N GLY A 61 15.11 -4.13 1.25
CA GLY A 61 15.00 -3.32 0.03
C GLY A 61 13.59 -2.88 -0.35
N TYR A 62 12.58 -3.22 0.44
CA TYR A 62 11.24 -2.70 0.22
C TYR A 62 11.21 -1.22 0.57
N GLN A 63 10.49 -0.45 -0.22
CA GLN A 63 10.26 0.97 0.05
C GLN A 63 8.81 1.17 0.42
N TYR A 64 8.58 1.91 1.49
CA TYR A 64 7.25 2.23 1.96
C TYR A 64 6.97 3.71 1.77
N ARG A 65 5.75 4.02 1.37
CA ARG A 65 5.23 5.38 1.33
C ARG A 65 3.99 5.47 2.19
N LEU A 66 4.00 6.39 3.14
CA LEU A 66 2.81 6.75 3.89
C LEU A 66 2.04 7.74 3.03
N ILE A 67 0.78 7.46 2.78
CA ILE A 67 -0.08 8.32 1.97
C ILE A 67 -0.86 9.21 2.93
N THR A 68 -0.70 10.52 2.79
CA THR A 68 -1.43 11.50 3.61
C THR A 68 -2.31 12.35 2.73
N VAL A 69 -3.45 12.76 3.27
CA VAL A 69 -4.38 13.68 2.63
C VAL A 69 -4.61 14.82 3.62
N GLY A 70 -4.11 16.02 3.29
CA GLY A 70 -4.18 17.16 4.20
C GLY A 70 -3.53 16.88 5.55
N ASP A 71 -2.35 16.23 5.56
CA ASP A 71 -1.60 15.83 6.75
C ASP A 71 -2.22 14.69 7.57
N GLU A 72 -3.38 14.18 7.16
CA GLU A 72 -4.02 13.03 7.81
C GLU A 72 -3.56 11.73 7.15
N PRO A 73 -3.16 10.71 7.94
CA PRO A 73 -2.83 9.41 7.35
C PRO A 73 -4.02 8.81 6.62
N ALA A 74 -3.83 8.44 5.38
CA ALA A 74 -4.90 7.91 4.52
C ALA A 74 -4.66 6.46 4.10
N GLY A 75 -3.40 6.03 4.08
CA GLY A 75 -3.05 4.69 3.65
C GLY A 75 -1.56 4.54 3.49
N TYR A 76 -1.15 3.45 2.88
CA TYR A 76 0.27 3.21 2.63
C TYR A 76 0.45 2.32 1.40
N ALA A 77 1.64 2.42 0.82
CA ALA A 77 2.06 1.56 -0.29
C ALA A 77 3.46 1.05 -0.01
N ALA A 78 3.74 -0.15 -0.48
CA ALA A 78 5.08 -0.74 -0.40
C ALA A 78 5.43 -1.36 -1.74
N TYR A 79 6.66 -1.14 -2.17
CA TYR A 79 7.14 -1.67 -3.43
C TYR A 79 8.63 -2.00 -3.35
N ARG A 80 9.08 -2.83 -4.26
CA ARG A 80 10.49 -3.18 -4.40
C ARG A 80 10.84 -3.23 -5.89
N THR A 81 12.04 -2.80 -6.23
CA THR A 81 12.52 -2.84 -7.61
C THR A 81 13.55 -3.96 -7.75
N GLU A 82 13.47 -4.69 -8.84
CA GLU A 82 14.33 -5.84 -9.09
C GLU A 82 14.38 -6.14 -10.59
N GLU A 83 15.57 -6.24 -11.13
CA GLU A 83 15.80 -6.65 -12.52
C GLU A 83 14.96 -5.90 -13.56
N GLY A 84 14.88 -4.59 -13.42
CA GLY A 84 14.15 -3.75 -14.37
C GLY A 84 12.63 -3.80 -14.20
N ARG A 85 12.15 -4.36 -13.09
CA ARG A 85 10.72 -4.44 -12.78
C ARG A 85 10.44 -3.87 -11.40
N LEU A 86 9.24 -3.33 -11.22
CA LEU A 86 8.76 -2.86 -9.94
C LEU A 86 7.67 -3.81 -9.44
N PHE A 87 7.88 -4.37 -8.25
CA PHE A 87 6.88 -5.19 -7.58
C PHE A 87 6.08 -4.33 -6.60
N LEU A 88 4.78 -4.19 -6.84
CA LEU A 88 3.88 -3.51 -5.91
C LEU A 88 3.42 -4.56 -4.88
N SER A 89 4.01 -4.47 -3.68
CA SER A 89 3.76 -5.43 -2.61
C SER A 89 2.47 -5.11 -1.84
N LYS A 90 2.25 -3.84 -1.56
CA LYS A 90 1.11 -3.40 -0.73
C LYS A 90 0.56 -2.08 -1.23
N LEU A 91 -0.76 -1.97 -1.24
CA LEU A 91 -1.47 -0.71 -1.47
C LEU A 91 -2.79 -0.79 -0.71
N TYR A 92 -2.87 -0.07 0.38
CA TYR A 92 -4.03 -0.08 1.26
C TYR A 92 -4.45 1.34 1.59
N LEU A 93 -5.75 1.60 1.50
CA LEU A 93 -6.34 2.90 1.81
C LEU A 93 -7.43 2.73 2.85
N ARG A 94 -7.55 3.71 3.74
CA ARG A 94 -8.65 3.77 4.68
C ARG A 94 -9.97 3.89 3.91
N ALA A 95 -11.04 3.29 4.46
CA ALA A 95 -12.34 3.30 3.80
C ALA A 95 -12.84 4.71 3.47
N GLN A 96 -12.54 5.67 4.34
CA GLN A 96 -13.00 7.06 4.21
C GLN A 96 -12.44 7.77 2.98
N VAL A 97 -11.30 7.32 2.45
CA VAL A 97 -10.63 7.99 1.33
C VAL A 97 -10.73 7.21 0.03
N ARG A 98 -11.39 6.07 0.03
CA ARG A 98 -11.59 5.28 -1.19
C ARG A 98 -12.53 6.01 -2.14
N GLY A 99 -12.38 5.75 -3.43
CA GLY A 99 -13.22 6.35 -4.44
C GLY A 99 -12.89 7.82 -4.77
N GLN A 100 -11.75 8.33 -4.30
CA GLN A 100 -11.33 9.71 -4.52
C GLN A 100 -10.14 9.83 -5.48
N GLY A 101 -9.81 8.75 -6.20
CA GLY A 101 -8.72 8.77 -7.16
C GLY A 101 -7.33 8.63 -6.56
N ILE A 102 -7.21 8.33 -5.26
CA ILE A 102 -5.90 8.22 -4.60
C ILE A 102 -5.12 7.01 -5.13
N ALA A 103 -5.78 5.86 -5.30
CA ALA A 103 -5.13 4.68 -5.86
C ALA A 103 -4.59 4.95 -7.27
N ARG A 104 -5.34 5.68 -8.08
CA ARG A 104 -4.90 6.09 -9.41
C ARG A 104 -3.67 6.99 -9.30
N GLY A 105 -3.65 7.91 -8.34
CA GLY A 105 -2.50 8.77 -8.08
C GLY A 105 -1.26 7.97 -7.68
N VAL A 106 -1.42 6.92 -6.85
CA VAL A 106 -0.32 6.02 -6.51
C VAL A 106 0.23 5.34 -7.76
N MET A 107 -0.65 4.84 -8.63
CA MET A 107 -0.22 4.19 -9.87
C MET A 107 0.51 5.17 -10.79
N ASP A 108 0.03 6.40 -10.90
CA ASP A 108 0.70 7.43 -11.69
C ASP A 108 2.09 7.73 -11.14
N PHE A 109 2.21 7.81 -9.81
CA PHE A 109 3.50 8.00 -9.15
C PHE A 109 4.46 6.84 -9.47
N LEU A 110 3.99 5.60 -9.35
CA LEU A 110 4.82 4.42 -9.64
C LEU A 110 5.21 4.33 -11.12
N CYS A 111 4.30 4.67 -12.02
CA CYS A 111 4.59 4.69 -13.46
C CYS A 111 5.64 5.76 -13.78
N ASN A 112 5.56 6.93 -13.16
CA ASN A 112 6.57 7.98 -13.32
C ASN A 112 7.92 7.50 -12.80
N LEU A 113 7.93 6.85 -11.64
CA LEU A 113 9.17 6.29 -11.08
C LEU A 113 9.80 5.29 -12.05
N CYS A 114 8.99 4.43 -12.66
CA CYS A 114 9.48 3.46 -13.65
C CYS A 114 10.09 4.15 -14.87
N ARG A 115 9.47 5.22 -15.36
CA ARG A 115 10.01 5.98 -16.49
C ARG A 115 11.35 6.61 -16.15
N LEU A 116 11.46 7.20 -14.95
CA LEU A 116 12.68 7.88 -14.52
C LEU A 116 13.84 6.90 -14.31
N GLU A 117 13.54 5.70 -13.78
CA GLU A 117 14.54 4.70 -13.44
C GLU A 117 14.76 3.66 -14.53
N GLY A 118 13.97 3.69 -15.60
CA GLY A 118 14.11 2.75 -16.71
C GLY A 118 13.48 1.38 -16.47
N TYR A 119 12.57 1.25 -15.51
CA TYR A 119 11.84 0.00 -15.30
C TYR A 119 10.73 -0.13 -16.32
N GLN A 120 10.50 -1.34 -16.80
CA GLN A 120 9.56 -1.58 -17.90
C GLN A 120 8.24 -2.20 -17.44
N THR A 121 8.19 -2.75 -16.24
CA THR A 121 7.03 -3.51 -15.79
C THR A 121 6.72 -3.23 -14.32
N ILE A 122 5.44 -3.09 -14.02
CA ILE A 122 4.92 -3.11 -12.65
C ILE A 122 4.09 -4.38 -12.52
N TRP A 123 4.35 -5.18 -11.49
CA TRP A 123 3.60 -6.41 -11.28
C TRP A 123 3.20 -6.54 -9.81
N LEU A 124 2.18 -7.35 -9.57
CA LEU A 124 1.69 -7.62 -8.22
C LEU A 124 1.11 -9.02 -8.16
N THR A 125 0.89 -9.49 -6.93
CA THR A 125 0.16 -10.72 -6.69
C THR A 125 -1.11 -10.39 -5.91
N VAL A 126 -2.17 -11.14 -6.16
CA VAL A 126 -3.44 -10.98 -5.45
C VAL A 126 -4.07 -12.36 -5.33
N ASN A 127 -4.73 -12.61 -4.18
CA ASN A 127 -5.43 -13.87 -3.97
C ASN A 127 -6.55 -14.01 -5.03
N LYS A 128 -6.58 -15.13 -5.73
CA LYS A 128 -7.57 -15.38 -6.80
C LYS A 128 -9.01 -15.34 -6.30
N HIS A 129 -9.24 -15.50 -5.01
CA HIS A 129 -10.56 -15.44 -4.41
C HIS A 129 -10.95 -14.03 -3.97
N ASN A 130 -10.05 -13.05 -4.09
CA ASN A 130 -10.33 -11.67 -3.74
C ASN A 130 -10.82 -10.90 -4.98
N ALA A 131 -12.07 -11.16 -5.37
CA ALA A 131 -12.64 -10.57 -6.58
C ALA A 131 -12.68 -9.04 -6.53
N GLY A 132 -12.89 -8.47 -5.35
CA GLY A 132 -12.93 -7.02 -5.18
C GLY A 132 -11.58 -6.37 -5.51
N SER A 133 -10.50 -6.91 -4.98
CA SER A 133 -9.15 -6.39 -5.26
C SER A 133 -8.77 -6.60 -6.72
N ILE A 134 -9.09 -7.77 -7.29
CA ILE A 134 -8.82 -8.05 -8.70
C ILE A 134 -9.50 -7.00 -9.58
N ALA A 135 -10.78 -6.71 -9.31
CA ALA A 135 -11.52 -5.72 -10.08
C ALA A 135 -10.90 -4.33 -9.99
N VAL A 136 -10.45 -3.92 -8.79
CA VAL A 136 -9.78 -2.63 -8.60
C VAL A 136 -8.49 -2.56 -9.41
N TYR A 137 -7.66 -3.60 -9.35
CA TYR A 137 -6.38 -3.59 -10.08
C TYR A 137 -6.61 -3.61 -11.60
N GLN A 138 -7.60 -4.36 -12.07
CA GLN A 138 -7.95 -4.35 -13.49
C GLN A 138 -8.41 -2.96 -13.93
N HIS A 139 -9.21 -2.29 -13.10
CA HIS A 139 -9.66 -0.91 -13.38
C HIS A 139 -8.48 0.05 -13.44
N LEU A 140 -7.43 -0.19 -12.65
CA LEU A 140 -6.21 0.61 -12.66
C LEU A 140 -5.28 0.30 -13.83
N GLY A 141 -5.60 -0.70 -14.66
CA GLY A 141 -4.85 -1.02 -15.86
C GLY A 141 -4.05 -2.31 -15.83
N PHE A 142 -4.10 -3.07 -14.75
CA PHE A 142 -3.43 -4.37 -14.68
C PHE A 142 -4.19 -5.42 -15.51
N ARG A 143 -3.44 -6.36 -16.01
CA ARG A 143 -3.98 -7.46 -16.84
C ARG A 143 -3.69 -8.82 -16.23
#